data_8c2e2ddd4f61b6cda0accb7714f18705
#
_entry.id   8c2e2ddd4f61b6cda0accb7714f18705
#
_cell.length_a   1.000
_cell.length_b   1.000
_cell.length_c   1.000
_cell.angle_alpha   90.00
_cell.angle_beta   90.00
_cell.angle_gamma   90.00
#
_symmetry.space_group_name_H-M   'P 1'
#
loop_
_entity.id
_entity.type
_entity.pdbx_description
1 polymer ?
#
loop_
_entity_poly.entity_id
_entity_poly.type
_entity_poly.pdbx_seq_one_letter_code
_entity_poly.pdbx_strand_id
1 'polypeptide(L)'
;VGPEELLNALRPAVERSVDDAEDGVDVTGLARAALALAGRLGEPAADRSWLGALALPDDTGQPRRADELVLPGGALRELLAPDAPLGVLDAAVAAEYPAVALRAVGVLDSFAVLEDPHPQRPDHELDGEEQWWWEADGDPPVPLLAVRDLDLVDDGCWPAALRRIATDPAGLAALRQPGGYTGWWLARHARLGGSPPPQWRLAGAGALAGLYDVVPVSDTDEALLVAAGVRTELSVTGPADAADLVARLADPARTITPAVVHAAHAALAGADLDPAELEPPARVRAMTGDVVDAELAMVLDAPWLAAVLPAAQLVSGGEPGTLADLLDLPLASERVAPELLDTGAGRTVRWAELVEVVAVCAAAGLAVPDGTLRLHEKLRVRHGGTDHAVPFWVTPEGTVHATDPVRAALFSCAQHPMGPGNTA
;
A
#
# COMPACT_ATOMS: atom_id res chain seq x y z
N VAL A 1 -39.37 -34.04 18.18
CA VAL A 1 -38.00 -33.56 18.36
C VAL A 1 -37.33 -33.59 17.01
N GLY A 2 -36.93 -32.43 16.51
CA GLY A 2 -36.25 -32.30 15.22
C GLY A 2 -34.74 -32.51 15.34
N PRO A 3 -34.02 -32.71 14.21
CA PRO A 3 -32.57 -32.90 14.24
C PRO A 3 -31.82 -31.71 14.86
N GLU A 4 -32.34 -30.50 14.75
CA GLU A 4 -31.77 -29.30 15.35
C GLU A 4 -31.86 -29.31 16.90
N GLU A 5 -33.03 -29.68 17.42
CA GLU A 5 -33.21 -29.78 18.90
C GLU A 5 -32.33 -30.89 19.47
N LEU A 6 -32.15 -32.01 18.73
CA LEU A 6 -31.27 -33.09 19.17
C LEU A 6 -29.80 -32.65 19.14
N LEU A 7 -29.37 -31.92 18.09
CA LEU A 7 -28.01 -31.41 18.02
C LEU A 7 -27.74 -30.44 19.18
N ASN A 8 -28.62 -29.48 19.42
CA ASN A 8 -28.47 -28.53 20.54
C ASN A 8 -28.40 -29.20 21.91
N ALA A 9 -29.11 -30.33 22.10
CA ALA A 9 -29.05 -31.10 23.33
C ALA A 9 -27.67 -31.75 23.58
N LEU A 10 -26.85 -31.94 22.54
CA LEU A 10 -25.48 -32.46 22.65
C LEU A 10 -24.46 -31.42 23.08
N ARG A 11 -24.79 -30.14 23.02
CA ARG A 11 -23.84 -29.03 23.25
C ARG A 11 -22.99 -29.17 24.51
N PRO A 12 -23.55 -29.43 25.73
CA PRO A 12 -22.72 -29.53 26.93
C PRO A 12 -21.74 -30.70 26.91
N ALA A 13 -22.09 -31.78 26.18
CA ALA A 13 -21.20 -32.93 26.01
C ALA A 13 -20.10 -32.65 24.96
N VAL A 14 -20.44 -31.96 23.89
CA VAL A 14 -19.47 -31.57 22.85
C VAL A 14 -18.43 -30.60 23.41
N GLU A 15 -18.83 -29.59 24.17
CA GLU A 15 -17.94 -28.61 24.81
C GLU A 15 -16.94 -29.24 25.82
N ARG A 16 -17.23 -30.42 26.36
CA ARG A 16 -16.31 -31.16 27.26
C ARG A 16 -15.62 -32.34 26.59
N SER A 17 -15.91 -32.61 25.33
CA SER A 17 -15.53 -33.88 24.71
C SER A 17 -14.01 -34.10 24.58
N VAL A 18 -13.22 -33.06 24.50
CA VAL A 18 -11.76 -33.16 24.48
C VAL A 18 -11.22 -33.53 25.85
N ASP A 19 -11.63 -32.82 26.90
CA ASP A 19 -11.22 -33.12 28.26
C ASP A 19 -11.64 -34.56 28.65
N ASP A 20 -12.91 -34.94 28.33
CA ASP A 20 -13.44 -36.29 28.58
C ASP A 20 -12.59 -37.36 27.84
N ALA A 21 -12.17 -37.08 26.58
CA ALA A 21 -11.34 -38.00 25.79
C ALA A 21 -9.90 -38.11 26.34
N GLU A 22 -9.31 -37.02 26.79
CA GLU A 22 -7.99 -36.99 27.45
C GLU A 22 -8.01 -37.76 28.77
N ASP A 23 -9.13 -37.71 29.51
CA ASP A 23 -9.37 -38.49 30.72
C ASP A 23 -9.71 -39.98 30.44
N GLY A 24 -9.70 -40.38 29.19
CA GLY A 24 -9.93 -41.77 28.74
C GLY A 24 -11.40 -42.17 28.60
N VAL A 25 -12.32 -41.22 28.58
CA VAL A 25 -13.75 -41.49 28.30
C VAL A 25 -13.97 -41.73 26.82
N ASP A 26 -14.71 -42.75 26.43
CA ASP A 26 -15.06 -43.01 25.03
C ASP A 26 -16.10 -42.03 24.51
N VAL A 27 -15.65 -41.07 23.74
CA VAL A 27 -16.48 -40.03 23.07
C VAL A 27 -16.92 -40.40 21.64
N THR A 28 -16.58 -41.59 21.13
CA THR A 28 -16.87 -42.03 19.76
C THR A 28 -18.37 -42.00 19.45
N GLY A 29 -19.20 -42.38 20.40
CA GLY A 29 -20.67 -42.34 20.27
C GLY A 29 -21.20 -40.91 20.10
N LEU A 30 -20.63 -39.97 20.84
CA LEU A 30 -20.96 -38.55 20.78
C LEU A 30 -20.55 -37.98 19.43
N ALA A 31 -19.31 -38.22 18.97
CA ALA A 31 -18.80 -37.77 17.71
C ALA A 31 -19.67 -38.26 16.53
N ARG A 32 -20.01 -39.55 16.53
CA ARG A 32 -20.91 -40.14 15.53
C ARG A 32 -22.28 -39.45 15.50
N ALA A 33 -22.88 -39.22 16.66
CA ALA A 33 -24.19 -38.56 16.76
C ALA A 33 -24.14 -37.11 16.25
N ALA A 34 -23.13 -36.36 16.67
CA ALA A 34 -22.93 -34.96 16.27
C ALA A 34 -22.71 -34.84 14.75
N LEU A 35 -21.80 -35.64 14.18
CA LEU A 35 -21.52 -35.67 12.75
C LEU A 35 -22.72 -36.09 11.89
N ALA A 36 -23.48 -37.10 12.35
CA ALA A 36 -24.69 -37.55 11.64
C ALA A 36 -25.79 -36.47 11.64
N LEU A 37 -25.96 -35.74 12.75
CA LEU A 37 -26.93 -34.65 12.84
C LEU A 37 -26.47 -33.42 12.06
N ALA A 38 -25.20 -33.03 12.18
CA ALA A 38 -24.60 -31.93 11.42
C ALA A 38 -24.68 -32.17 9.92
N GLY A 39 -24.38 -33.39 9.44
CA GLY A 39 -24.49 -33.74 8.04
C GLY A 39 -25.92 -33.71 7.47
N ARG A 40 -26.94 -33.89 8.33
CA ARG A 40 -28.35 -33.77 7.93
C ARG A 40 -28.82 -32.31 7.86
N LEU A 41 -28.25 -31.45 8.71
CA LEU A 41 -28.58 -30.02 8.76
C LEU A 41 -27.79 -29.23 7.71
N GLY A 42 -26.59 -29.67 7.37
CA GLY A 42 -25.72 -28.96 6.42
C GLY A 42 -25.30 -27.58 6.93
N GLU A 43 -25.41 -26.55 6.08
CA GLU A 43 -25.02 -25.16 6.41
C GLU A 43 -25.59 -24.64 7.73
N PRO A 44 -26.90 -24.87 8.08
CA PRO A 44 -27.41 -24.42 9.39
C PRO A 44 -26.68 -25.00 10.61
N ALA A 45 -25.91 -26.09 10.47
CA ALA A 45 -25.07 -26.60 11.56
C ALA A 45 -23.76 -25.80 11.67
N ALA A 46 -23.20 -25.33 10.55
CA ALA A 46 -21.97 -24.55 10.53
C ALA A 46 -22.08 -23.22 11.29
N ASP A 47 -23.27 -22.66 11.44
CA ASP A 47 -23.49 -21.43 12.23
C ASP A 47 -23.35 -21.64 13.75
N ARG A 48 -23.04 -22.87 14.20
CA ARG A 48 -22.90 -23.23 15.61
C ARG A 48 -21.43 -23.43 15.98
N SER A 49 -20.73 -22.35 16.31
CA SER A 49 -19.29 -22.36 16.65
C SER A 49 -18.91 -23.38 17.73
N TRP A 50 -19.81 -23.68 18.68
CA TRP A 50 -19.57 -24.68 19.71
C TRP A 50 -19.34 -26.12 19.19
N LEU A 51 -19.75 -26.42 17.94
CA LEU A 51 -19.46 -27.72 17.31
C LEU A 51 -17.96 -27.90 17.04
N GLY A 52 -17.20 -26.84 16.87
CA GLY A 52 -15.75 -26.89 16.75
C GLY A 52 -15.04 -27.52 17.96
N ALA A 53 -15.66 -27.49 19.14
CA ALA A 53 -15.13 -28.15 20.33
C ALA A 53 -15.28 -29.70 20.33
N LEU A 54 -15.91 -30.29 19.31
CA LEU A 54 -16.08 -31.74 19.20
C LEU A 54 -14.73 -32.44 19.13
N ALA A 55 -14.48 -33.39 20.05
CA ALA A 55 -13.27 -34.22 19.99
C ALA A 55 -13.32 -35.20 18.81
N LEU A 56 -12.33 -35.10 17.95
CA LEU A 56 -12.06 -36.03 16.83
C LEU A 56 -10.59 -36.47 16.90
N PRO A 57 -10.26 -37.71 16.48
CA PRO A 57 -8.87 -38.16 16.47
C PRO A 57 -8.10 -37.48 15.34
N ASP A 58 -6.87 -37.05 15.60
CA ASP A 58 -5.90 -36.70 14.58
C ASP A 58 -5.23 -37.95 13.98
N ASP A 59 -4.35 -37.77 13.00
CA ASP A 59 -3.62 -38.83 12.31
C ASP A 59 -2.64 -39.62 13.21
N THR A 60 -2.40 -39.12 14.45
CA THR A 60 -1.64 -39.83 15.50
C THR A 60 -2.56 -40.57 16.49
N GLY A 61 -3.87 -40.41 16.33
CA GLY A 61 -4.89 -40.99 17.23
C GLY A 61 -5.14 -40.15 18.49
N GLN A 62 -4.59 -38.95 18.60
CA GLN A 62 -4.83 -38.05 19.72
C GLN A 62 -6.16 -37.29 19.55
N PRO A 63 -6.95 -37.12 20.59
CA PRO A 63 -8.16 -36.31 20.52
C PRO A 63 -7.79 -34.83 20.38
N ARG A 64 -8.41 -34.18 19.39
CA ARG A 64 -8.31 -32.74 19.18
C ARG A 64 -9.68 -32.16 18.89
N ARG A 65 -9.80 -30.84 19.06
CA ARG A 65 -10.98 -30.10 18.63
C ARG A 65 -11.16 -30.21 17.13
N ALA A 66 -12.40 -30.32 16.68
CA ALA A 66 -12.68 -30.38 15.23
C ALA A 66 -12.23 -29.12 14.48
N ASP A 67 -12.30 -27.93 15.13
CA ASP A 67 -11.86 -26.65 14.56
C ASP A 67 -10.33 -26.46 14.57
N GLU A 68 -9.58 -27.38 15.15
CA GLU A 68 -8.11 -27.48 15.11
C GLU A 68 -7.62 -28.56 14.14
N LEU A 69 -8.51 -29.16 13.36
CA LEU A 69 -8.18 -30.24 12.43
C LEU A 69 -8.39 -29.82 10.99
N VAL A 70 -7.45 -30.23 10.12
CA VAL A 70 -7.58 -30.09 8.66
C VAL A 70 -7.92 -31.42 8.02
N LEU A 71 -8.65 -31.41 6.89
CA LEU A 71 -8.96 -32.63 6.13
C LEU A 71 -7.67 -33.26 5.56
N PRO A 72 -7.48 -34.60 5.66
CA PRO A 72 -6.34 -35.27 5.06
C PRO A 72 -6.39 -35.14 3.53
N GLY A 73 -5.25 -34.72 2.93
CA GLY A 73 -5.16 -34.46 1.50
C GLY A 73 -5.93 -33.23 1.02
N GLY A 74 -6.45 -32.42 1.93
CA GLY A 74 -7.09 -31.15 1.62
C GLY A 74 -6.05 -30.10 1.15
N ALA A 75 -6.48 -29.21 0.24
CA ALA A 75 -5.60 -28.16 -0.30
C ALA A 75 -5.06 -27.22 0.78
N LEU A 76 -5.78 -27.01 1.89
CA LEU A 76 -5.31 -26.15 2.99
C LEU A 76 -4.05 -26.73 3.63
N ARG A 77 -3.99 -28.05 3.87
CA ARG A 77 -2.83 -28.70 4.50
C ARG A 77 -1.51 -28.46 3.76
N GLU A 78 -1.57 -28.38 2.44
CA GLU A 78 -0.40 -28.14 1.58
C GLU A 78 0.11 -26.69 1.63
N LEU A 79 -0.71 -25.78 2.17
CA LEU A 79 -0.40 -24.35 2.27
C LEU A 79 0.17 -23.95 3.64
N LEU A 80 -0.04 -24.80 4.66
CA LEU A 80 0.36 -24.49 6.03
C LEU A 80 1.84 -24.75 6.28
N ALA A 81 2.43 -23.94 7.14
CA ALA A 81 3.77 -24.16 7.65
C ALA A 81 3.88 -25.53 8.35
N PRO A 82 5.06 -26.19 8.30
CA PRO A 82 5.25 -27.52 8.89
C PRO A 82 4.98 -27.58 10.39
N ASP A 83 5.15 -26.47 11.10
CA ASP A 83 4.97 -26.30 12.55
C ASP A 83 3.62 -25.66 12.91
N ALA A 84 2.71 -25.51 11.94
CA ALA A 84 1.36 -25.02 12.22
C ALA A 84 0.68 -25.90 13.29
N PRO A 85 -0.01 -25.31 14.29
CA PRO A 85 -0.59 -26.05 15.42
C PRO A 85 -1.81 -26.90 15.05
N LEU A 86 -2.22 -26.90 13.78
CA LEU A 86 -3.35 -27.67 13.28
C LEU A 86 -2.99 -29.15 13.07
N GLY A 87 -3.81 -30.04 13.59
CA GLY A 87 -3.70 -31.49 13.35
C GLY A 87 -4.32 -31.89 12.02
N VAL A 88 -3.95 -33.08 11.51
CA VAL A 88 -4.62 -33.70 10.36
C VAL A 88 -5.66 -34.67 10.91
N LEU A 89 -6.91 -34.58 10.43
CA LEU A 89 -7.97 -35.51 10.83
C LEU A 89 -7.59 -36.95 10.44
N ASP A 90 -7.89 -37.93 11.31
CA ASP A 90 -7.70 -39.34 11.02
C ASP A 90 -8.37 -39.74 9.70
N ALA A 91 -7.62 -40.45 8.85
CA ALA A 91 -8.08 -40.81 7.50
C ALA A 91 -9.30 -41.77 7.50
N ALA A 92 -9.47 -42.62 8.53
CA ALA A 92 -10.63 -43.50 8.62
C ALA A 92 -11.88 -42.69 8.96
N VAL A 93 -11.78 -41.69 9.85
CA VAL A 93 -12.88 -40.78 10.17
C VAL A 93 -13.23 -39.92 8.95
N ALA A 94 -12.22 -39.42 8.24
CA ALA A 94 -12.44 -38.64 7.01
C ALA A 94 -13.14 -39.46 5.91
N ALA A 95 -12.88 -40.77 5.83
CA ALA A 95 -13.53 -41.68 4.87
C ALA A 95 -14.95 -42.09 5.30
N GLU A 96 -15.26 -42.08 6.59
CA GLU A 96 -16.57 -42.52 7.12
C GLU A 96 -17.65 -41.46 6.90
N TYR A 97 -17.27 -40.15 6.95
CA TYR A 97 -18.23 -39.05 6.89
C TYR A 97 -18.05 -38.18 5.66
N PRO A 98 -19.15 -37.66 5.08
CA PRO A 98 -19.05 -36.73 3.96
C PRO A 98 -18.40 -35.40 4.41
N ALA A 99 -17.60 -34.78 3.53
CA ALA A 99 -16.89 -33.54 3.83
C ALA A 99 -17.80 -32.41 4.35
N VAL A 100 -19.07 -32.37 3.90
CA VAL A 100 -20.06 -31.39 4.39
C VAL A 100 -20.37 -31.56 5.87
N ALA A 101 -20.38 -32.79 6.40
CA ALA A 101 -20.60 -33.05 7.81
C ALA A 101 -19.37 -32.67 8.65
N LEU A 102 -18.18 -32.96 8.13
CA LEU A 102 -16.91 -32.61 8.77
C LEU A 102 -16.73 -31.06 8.84
N ARG A 103 -17.00 -30.38 7.75
CA ARG A 103 -17.01 -28.89 7.74
C ARG A 103 -18.04 -28.30 8.69
N ALA A 104 -19.22 -28.89 8.75
CA ALA A 104 -20.30 -28.41 9.63
C ALA A 104 -19.97 -28.52 11.13
N VAL A 105 -19.01 -29.36 11.51
CA VAL A 105 -18.47 -29.42 12.89
C VAL A 105 -17.15 -28.68 13.06
N GLY A 106 -16.67 -27.97 12.04
CA GLY A 106 -15.49 -27.10 12.17
C GLY A 106 -14.21 -27.63 11.52
N VAL A 107 -14.18 -28.89 11.00
CA VAL A 107 -12.97 -29.42 10.31
C VAL A 107 -12.66 -28.57 9.08
N LEU A 108 -11.42 -28.09 8.99
CA LEU A 108 -10.99 -27.14 7.98
C LEU A 108 -10.59 -27.85 6.67
N ASP A 109 -11.12 -27.43 5.55
CA ASP A 109 -10.68 -27.81 4.20
C ASP A 109 -10.30 -26.57 3.34
N SER A 110 -10.54 -25.39 3.86
CA SER A 110 -10.20 -24.08 3.33
C SER A 110 -9.96 -23.09 4.47
N PHE A 111 -9.54 -21.88 4.15
CA PHE A 111 -9.50 -20.82 5.14
C PHE A 111 -10.90 -20.54 5.67
N ALA A 112 -11.00 -20.33 6.98
CA ALA A 112 -12.22 -19.86 7.61
C ALA A 112 -12.35 -18.34 7.39
N VAL A 113 -13.57 -17.88 7.14
CA VAL A 113 -13.89 -16.46 7.04
C VAL A 113 -14.76 -16.07 8.22
N LEU A 114 -14.29 -15.11 9.00
CA LEU A 114 -15.06 -14.45 10.03
C LEU A 114 -15.99 -13.42 9.37
N GLU A 115 -17.22 -13.37 9.82
CA GLU A 115 -18.17 -12.30 9.52
C GLU A 115 -18.74 -11.75 10.83
N ASP A 116 -18.47 -10.45 11.12
CA ASP A 116 -19.14 -9.73 12.19
C ASP A 116 -19.95 -8.58 11.60
N PRO A 117 -21.28 -8.64 11.68
CA PRO A 117 -22.15 -7.57 11.15
C PRO A 117 -22.02 -6.26 11.93
N HIS A 118 -21.50 -6.27 13.17
CA HIS A 118 -21.41 -5.11 14.04
C HIS A 118 -20.16 -5.12 14.92
N PRO A 119 -18.96 -5.05 14.33
CA PRO A 119 -17.71 -5.09 15.08
C PRO A 119 -17.62 -3.90 16.05
N GLN A 120 -17.35 -4.17 17.33
CA GLN A 120 -17.32 -3.16 18.38
C GLN A 120 -15.93 -3.01 19.02
N ARG A 121 -15.10 -4.03 18.92
CA ARG A 121 -13.78 -4.11 19.54
C ARG A 121 -12.96 -5.24 18.92
N PRO A 122 -11.63 -5.23 19.10
CA PRO A 122 -10.75 -6.28 18.60
C PRO A 122 -10.78 -7.52 19.51
N ASP A 123 -11.78 -8.39 19.35
CA ASP A 123 -11.96 -9.62 20.13
C ASP A 123 -12.25 -10.86 19.27
N HIS A 124 -11.81 -10.83 18.00
CA HIS A 124 -12.04 -11.91 17.05
C HIS A 124 -10.89 -12.93 16.99
N GLU A 125 -9.86 -12.75 17.81
CA GLU A 125 -8.67 -13.62 17.85
C GLU A 125 -7.94 -13.73 16.50
N LEU A 126 -7.83 -12.59 15.80
CA LEU A 126 -7.07 -12.47 14.56
C LEU A 126 -5.62 -11.99 14.86
N ASP A 127 -4.64 -12.54 14.14
CA ASP A 127 -3.24 -12.12 14.30
C ASP A 127 -3.05 -10.63 13.98
N GLY A 128 -2.47 -9.88 14.93
CA GLY A 128 -2.25 -8.43 14.77
C GLY A 128 -3.53 -7.58 14.75
N GLU A 129 -4.69 -8.13 15.17
CA GLU A 129 -5.99 -7.45 15.10
C GLU A 129 -5.99 -6.11 15.84
N GLU A 130 -5.41 -6.04 17.04
CA GLU A 130 -5.34 -4.80 17.81
C GLU A 130 -4.59 -3.70 17.05
N GLN A 131 -3.49 -4.05 16.38
CA GLN A 131 -2.73 -3.11 15.57
C GLN A 131 -3.54 -2.60 14.38
N TRP A 132 -4.19 -3.51 13.64
CA TRP A 132 -5.07 -3.14 12.54
C TRP A 132 -6.18 -2.21 12.99
N TRP A 133 -6.82 -2.52 14.12
CA TRP A 133 -7.90 -1.72 14.70
C TRP A 133 -7.46 -0.30 15.04
N TRP A 134 -6.26 -0.15 15.60
CA TRP A 134 -5.66 1.13 15.89
C TRP A 134 -5.36 1.94 14.60
N GLU A 135 -4.82 1.29 13.59
CA GLU A 135 -4.52 1.93 12.30
C GLU A 135 -5.79 2.30 11.51
N ALA A 136 -6.93 1.67 11.79
CA ALA A 136 -8.25 2.02 11.27
C ALA A 136 -8.98 3.08 12.11
N ASP A 137 -8.28 3.78 13.03
CA ASP A 137 -8.86 4.79 13.94
C ASP A 137 -10.07 4.27 14.75
N GLY A 138 -10.16 2.95 14.99
CA GLY A 138 -11.28 2.30 15.67
C GLY A 138 -12.58 2.27 14.85
N ASP A 139 -12.53 2.54 13.55
CA ASP A 139 -13.67 2.53 12.62
C ASP A 139 -13.51 1.42 11.55
N PRO A 140 -13.62 0.14 11.93
CA PRO A 140 -13.49 -0.98 10.99
C PRO A 140 -14.65 -1.02 10.00
N PRO A 141 -14.48 -1.68 8.84
CA PRO A 141 -15.57 -1.87 7.88
C PRO A 141 -16.74 -2.64 8.50
N VAL A 142 -17.96 -2.28 8.15
CA VAL A 142 -19.21 -2.93 8.60
C VAL A 142 -19.96 -3.50 7.39
N PRO A 143 -20.22 -4.82 7.31
CA PRO A 143 -19.73 -5.87 8.23
C PRO A 143 -18.20 -6.03 8.15
N LEU A 144 -17.57 -6.54 9.22
CA LEU A 144 -16.19 -6.99 9.16
C LEU A 144 -16.16 -8.37 8.51
N LEU A 145 -15.37 -8.49 7.44
CA LEU A 145 -15.02 -9.77 6.82
C LEU A 145 -13.51 -10.00 6.98
N ALA A 146 -13.13 -11.12 7.58
CA ALA A 146 -11.71 -11.42 7.79
C ALA A 146 -11.40 -12.89 7.50
N VAL A 147 -10.33 -13.15 6.78
CA VAL A 147 -9.78 -14.50 6.64
C VAL A 147 -8.95 -14.80 7.88
N ARG A 148 -9.22 -15.95 8.52
CA ARG A 148 -8.53 -16.41 9.73
C ARG A 148 -7.29 -17.21 9.39
N ASP A 149 -6.41 -17.36 10.39
CA ASP A 149 -5.27 -18.28 10.38
C ASP A 149 -4.29 -18.06 9.22
N LEU A 150 -4.17 -16.80 8.77
CA LEU A 150 -3.24 -16.41 7.72
C LEU A 150 -1.77 -16.55 8.17
N ASP A 151 -1.50 -16.37 9.45
CA ASP A 151 -0.19 -16.54 10.10
C ASP A 151 0.34 -17.98 10.02
N LEU A 152 -0.53 -18.95 9.77
CA LEU A 152 -0.17 -20.36 9.62
C LEU A 152 0.30 -20.74 8.21
N VAL A 153 0.22 -19.84 7.24
CA VAL A 153 0.61 -20.10 5.85
C VAL A 153 2.13 -20.12 5.72
N ASP A 154 2.66 -21.17 5.05
CA ASP A 154 4.08 -21.22 4.70
C ASP A 154 4.48 -20.10 3.74
N ASP A 155 5.61 -19.46 3.99
CA ASP A 155 6.12 -18.32 3.21
C ASP A 155 6.22 -18.61 1.69
N GLY A 156 6.52 -19.85 1.31
CA GLY A 156 6.59 -20.28 -0.09
C GLY A 156 5.23 -20.50 -0.75
N CYS A 157 4.16 -20.59 0.04
CA CYS A 157 2.84 -21.00 -0.44
C CYS A 157 1.89 -19.83 -0.74
N TRP A 158 2.28 -18.58 -0.51
CA TRP A 158 1.41 -17.41 -0.66
C TRP A 158 0.71 -17.26 -2.01
N PRO A 159 1.35 -17.51 -3.17
CA PRO A 159 0.64 -17.46 -4.44
C PRO A 159 -0.51 -18.47 -4.53
N ALA A 160 -0.34 -19.65 -3.95
CA ALA A 160 -1.38 -20.68 -3.90
C ALA A 160 -2.45 -20.36 -2.86
N ALA A 161 -2.06 -19.81 -1.70
CA ALA A 161 -2.98 -19.37 -0.66
C ALA A 161 -3.92 -18.26 -1.16
N LEU A 162 -3.42 -17.25 -1.86
CA LEU A 162 -4.25 -16.20 -2.47
C LEU A 162 -5.27 -16.78 -3.45
N ARG A 163 -4.86 -17.72 -4.32
CA ARG A 163 -5.80 -18.41 -5.21
C ARG A 163 -6.84 -19.22 -4.44
N ARG A 164 -6.43 -19.89 -3.35
CA ARG A 164 -7.35 -20.67 -2.51
C ARG A 164 -8.37 -19.80 -1.82
N ILE A 165 -7.96 -18.69 -1.21
CA ILE A 165 -8.85 -17.69 -0.61
C ILE A 165 -9.88 -17.20 -1.64
N ALA A 166 -9.44 -16.91 -2.86
CA ALA A 166 -10.29 -16.39 -3.92
C ALA A 166 -11.28 -17.42 -4.50
N THR A 167 -11.12 -18.73 -4.25
CA THR A 167 -12.10 -19.75 -4.66
C THR A 167 -13.37 -19.72 -3.82
N ASP A 168 -13.31 -19.15 -2.61
CA ASP A 168 -14.45 -18.93 -1.75
C ASP A 168 -14.99 -17.51 -1.96
N PRO A 169 -16.29 -17.30 -2.26
CA PRO A 169 -16.88 -15.99 -2.41
C PRO A 169 -16.71 -15.09 -1.17
N ALA A 170 -16.80 -15.64 0.05
CA ALA A 170 -16.60 -14.90 1.29
C ALA A 170 -15.13 -14.53 1.47
N GLY A 171 -14.20 -15.44 1.19
CA GLY A 171 -12.77 -15.18 1.21
C GLY A 171 -12.36 -14.09 0.20
N LEU A 172 -12.89 -14.14 -1.01
CA LEU A 172 -12.68 -13.11 -2.02
C LEU A 172 -13.26 -11.75 -1.60
N ALA A 173 -14.42 -11.74 -0.95
CA ALA A 173 -15.01 -10.51 -0.42
C ALA A 173 -14.15 -9.92 0.70
N ALA A 174 -13.67 -10.74 1.65
CA ALA A 174 -12.77 -10.32 2.71
C ALA A 174 -11.45 -9.76 2.16
N LEU A 175 -10.86 -10.41 1.15
CA LEU A 175 -9.63 -9.95 0.49
C LEU A 175 -9.80 -8.58 -0.17
N ARG A 176 -10.98 -8.31 -0.76
CA ARG A 176 -11.27 -7.08 -1.51
C ARG A 176 -11.92 -5.99 -0.67
N GLN A 177 -12.17 -6.22 0.60
CA GLN A 177 -12.82 -5.25 1.47
C GLN A 177 -11.92 -4.03 1.66
N PRO A 178 -12.37 -2.82 1.28
CA PRO A 178 -11.59 -1.59 1.47
C PRO A 178 -11.35 -1.35 2.97
N GLY A 179 -10.08 -1.10 3.36
CA GLY A 179 -9.71 -0.94 4.76
C GLY A 179 -9.86 -2.21 5.62
N GLY A 180 -10.18 -3.36 4.98
CA GLY A 180 -10.40 -4.62 5.68
C GLY A 180 -9.13 -5.25 6.24
N TYR A 181 -9.30 -6.03 7.30
CA TYR A 181 -8.22 -6.75 7.98
C TYR A 181 -7.38 -7.62 7.04
N THR A 182 -8.02 -8.40 6.17
CA THR A 182 -7.32 -9.38 5.32
C THR A 182 -6.31 -8.71 4.39
N GLY A 183 -6.71 -7.64 3.68
CA GLY A 183 -5.80 -6.89 2.80
C GLY A 183 -4.67 -6.20 3.58
N TRP A 184 -5.01 -5.62 4.74
CA TRP A 184 -4.04 -4.99 5.65
C TRP A 184 -2.98 -6.00 6.14
N TRP A 185 -3.43 -7.19 6.57
CA TRP A 185 -2.54 -8.25 7.07
C TRP A 185 -1.62 -8.78 5.97
N LEU A 186 -2.20 -9.09 4.80
CA LEU A 186 -1.43 -9.60 3.66
C LEU A 186 -0.35 -8.63 3.18
N ALA A 187 -0.66 -7.35 3.14
CA ALA A 187 0.31 -6.33 2.74
C ALA A 187 1.57 -6.29 3.65
N ARG A 188 1.45 -6.73 4.91
CA ARG A 188 2.54 -6.70 5.90
C ARG A 188 3.25 -8.03 6.04
N HIS A 189 2.50 -9.12 6.06
CA HIS A 189 2.99 -10.42 6.50
C HIS A 189 3.17 -11.43 5.37
N ALA A 190 2.34 -11.39 4.32
CA ALA A 190 2.50 -12.28 3.17
C ALA A 190 3.86 -12.09 2.49
N ARG A 191 4.38 -13.15 1.87
CA ARG A 191 5.68 -13.16 1.18
C ARG A 191 5.52 -13.58 -0.28
N LEU A 192 5.73 -12.65 -1.20
CA LEU A 192 5.80 -12.92 -2.63
C LEU A 192 7.27 -12.86 -3.05
N GLY A 193 7.86 -13.98 -3.41
CA GLY A 193 9.29 -14.06 -3.70
C GLY A 193 10.18 -13.62 -2.53
N GLY A 194 9.74 -13.85 -1.30
CA GLY A 194 10.49 -13.55 -0.06
C GLY A 194 10.31 -12.13 0.49
N SER A 195 9.52 -11.27 -0.17
CA SER A 195 9.26 -9.89 0.28
C SER A 195 7.76 -9.60 0.36
N PRO A 196 7.34 -8.63 1.22
CA PRO A 196 5.95 -8.22 1.33
C PRO A 196 5.39 -7.68 0.00
N PRO A 197 4.08 -7.85 -0.26
CA PRO A 197 3.46 -7.40 -1.50
C PRO A 197 3.71 -5.93 -1.88
N PRO A 198 3.71 -4.93 -0.96
CA PRO A 198 3.98 -3.53 -1.32
C PRO A 198 5.41 -3.24 -1.79
N GLN A 199 6.33 -4.19 -1.65
CA GLN A 199 7.69 -4.08 -2.19
C GLN A 199 7.78 -4.45 -3.67
N TRP A 200 6.68 -4.90 -4.28
CA TRP A 200 6.57 -5.29 -5.67
C TRP A 200 5.61 -4.39 -6.44
N ARG A 201 5.78 -4.33 -7.75
CA ARG A 201 4.84 -3.73 -8.70
C ARG A 201 4.28 -4.76 -9.66
N LEU A 202 3.13 -4.48 -10.24
CA LEU A 202 2.65 -5.21 -11.41
C LEU A 202 3.51 -4.92 -12.65
N ALA A 203 3.58 -5.86 -13.56
CA ALA A 203 4.32 -5.70 -14.82
C ALA A 203 3.83 -4.49 -15.62
N GLY A 204 2.51 -4.25 -15.64
CA GLY A 204 1.87 -3.11 -16.31
C GLY A 204 2.12 -1.75 -15.66
N ALA A 205 2.58 -1.69 -14.40
CA ALA A 205 2.83 -0.45 -13.66
C ALA A 205 4.17 0.21 -14.05
N GLY A 206 4.31 0.65 -15.30
CA GLY A 206 5.54 1.22 -15.84
C GLY A 206 6.02 2.50 -15.13
N ALA A 207 5.10 3.28 -14.56
CA ALA A 207 5.41 4.48 -13.76
C ALA A 207 6.24 4.17 -12.50
N LEU A 208 6.27 2.92 -12.03
CA LEU A 208 7.05 2.47 -10.88
C LEU A 208 8.39 1.81 -11.27
N ALA A 209 8.70 1.77 -12.58
CA ALA A 209 9.90 1.08 -13.05
C ALA A 209 11.19 1.72 -12.51
N GLY A 210 12.09 0.88 -12.03
CA GLY A 210 13.33 1.30 -11.38
C GLY A 210 13.19 1.53 -9.86
N LEU A 211 12.03 1.97 -9.37
CA LEU A 211 11.74 2.05 -7.94
C LEU A 211 11.40 0.67 -7.36
N TYR A 212 10.47 -0.03 -7.99
CA TYR A 212 9.99 -1.34 -7.56
C TYR A 212 10.22 -2.38 -8.65
N ASP A 213 10.58 -3.58 -8.23
CA ASP A 213 10.76 -4.71 -9.14
C ASP A 213 9.41 -5.38 -9.45
N VAL A 214 9.31 -6.06 -10.59
CA VAL A 214 8.09 -6.79 -10.96
C VAL A 214 7.90 -7.95 -10.00
N VAL A 215 6.66 -8.16 -9.51
CA VAL A 215 6.33 -9.28 -8.65
C VAL A 215 6.72 -10.60 -9.32
N PRO A 216 7.52 -11.48 -8.63
CA PRO A 216 8.05 -12.70 -9.22
C PRO A 216 7.03 -13.86 -9.20
N VAL A 217 5.77 -13.56 -9.55
CA VAL A 217 4.65 -14.52 -9.54
C VAL A 217 3.91 -14.41 -10.85
N SER A 218 3.83 -15.51 -11.61
CA SER A 218 3.24 -15.54 -12.96
C SER A 218 1.82 -16.12 -13.03
N ASP A 219 1.45 -16.97 -12.07
CA ASP A 219 0.23 -17.80 -12.16
C ASP A 219 -0.90 -17.30 -11.23
N THR A 220 -0.80 -16.06 -10.75
CA THR A 220 -1.81 -15.44 -9.88
C THR A 220 -2.45 -14.27 -10.61
N ASP A 221 -3.77 -14.17 -10.52
CA ASP A 221 -4.55 -13.06 -11.10
C ASP A 221 -4.04 -11.71 -10.57
N GLU A 222 -3.82 -10.75 -11.46
CA GLU A 222 -3.35 -9.41 -11.09
C GLU A 222 -4.26 -8.73 -10.06
N ALA A 223 -5.58 -8.95 -10.16
CA ALA A 223 -6.54 -8.37 -9.21
C ALA A 223 -6.36 -8.93 -7.78
N LEU A 224 -5.91 -10.18 -7.64
CA LEU A 224 -5.57 -10.77 -6.32
C LEU A 224 -4.26 -10.21 -5.78
N LEU A 225 -3.27 -10.01 -6.65
CA LEU A 225 -2.00 -9.39 -6.28
C LEU A 225 -2.20 -7.94 -5.79
N VAL A 226 -3.05 -7.17 -6.48
CA VAL A 226 -3.42 -5.81 -6.07
C VAL A 226 -4.14 -5.81 -4.72
N ALA A 227 -5.11 -6.71 -4.54
CA ALA A 227 -5.84 -6.84 -3.28
C ALA A 227 -4.93 -7.26 -2.11
N ALA A 228 -3.83 -7.98 -2.38
CA ALA A 228 -2.80 -8.29 -1.40
C ALA A 228 -1.79 -7.15 -1.17
N GLY A 229 -1.86 -6.04 -1.93
CA GLY A 229 -1.01 -4.86 -1.74
C GLY A 229 0.12 -4.67 -2.77
N VAL A 230 0.18 -5.46 -3.86
CA VAL A 230 1.15 -5.21 -4.95
C VAL A 230 0.82 -3.89 -5.64
N ARG A 231 1.83 -3.04 -5.84
CA ARG A 231 1.66 -1.67 -6.31
C ARG A 231 1.27 -1.59 -7.79
N THR A 232 0.31 -0.73 -8.09
CA THR A 232 -0.09 -0.34 -9.44
C THR A 232 0.25 1.11 -9.75
N GLU A 233 0.35 1.93 -8.73
CA GLU A 233 0.64 3.35 -8.80
C GLU A 233 1.57 3.79 -7.66
N LEU A 234 2.11 5.00 -7.77
CA LEU A 234 2.97 5.58 -6.76
C LEU A 234 2.08 6.27 -5.70
N SER A 235 2.06 5.70 -4.52
CA SER A 235 1.36 6.24 -3.36
C SER A 235 2.24 6.13 -2.13
N VAL A 236 2.07 7.06 -1.21
CA VAL A 236 2.71 7.06 0.12
C VAL A 236 1.59 7.13 1.15
N THR A 237 1.44 6.08 1.92
CA THR A 237 0.30 5.91 2.85
C THR A 237 0.68 6.13 4.32
N GLY A 238 1.97 6.34 4.61
CA GLY A 238 2.44 6.61 5.96
C GLY A 238 3.96 6.62 6.06
N PRO A 239 4.52 6.84 7.27
CA PRO A 239 5.96 7.02 7.49
C PRO A 239 6.82 5.83 7.03
N ALA A 240 6.38 4.60 7.25
CA ALA A 240 7.11 3.40 6.82
C ALA A 240 7.21 3.29 5.28
N ASP A 241 6.14 3.67 4.59
CA ASP A 241 6.08 3.70 3.13
C ASP A 241 6.97 4.80 2.54
N ALA A 242 6.98 5.97 3.20
CA ALA A 242 7.88 7.08 2.87
C ALA A 242 9.35 6.69 3.06
N ALA A 243 9.68 6.05 4.18
CA ALA A 243 11.05 5.58 4.46
C ALA A 243 11.52 4.56 3.42
N ASP A 244 10.68 3.59 3.02
CA ASP A 244 11.01 2.65 1.95
C ASP A 244 11.25 3.37 0.61
N LEU A 245 10.38 4.34 0.25
CA LEU A 245 10.54 5.12 -0.98
C LEU A 245 11.82 5.95 -0.99
N VAL A 246 12.12 6.64 0.12
CA VAL A 246 13.38 7.40 0.28
C VAL A 246 14.60 6.50 0.19
N ALA A 247 14.58 5.34 0.84
CA ALA A 247 15.67 4.36 0.75
C ALA A 247 15.90 3.87 -0.68
N ARG A 248 14.83 3.61 -1.44
CA ARG A 248 14.91 3.22 -2.86
C ARG A 248 15.44 4.34 -3.76
N LEU A 249 15.03 5.57 -3.51
CA LEU A 249 15.57 6.74 -4.21
C LEU A 249 17.07 6.93 -3.93
N ALA A 250 17.52 6.68 -2.70
CA ALA A 250 18.91 6.80 -2.30
C ALA A 250 19.81 5.64 -2.77
N ASP A 251 19.24 4.54 -3.26
CA ASP A 251 19.99 3.34 -3.68
C ASP A 251 20.67 3.56 -5.05
N PRO A 252 22.02 3.66 -5.11
CA PRO A 252 22.73 3.87 -6.37
C PRO A 252 22.69 2.66 -7.33
N ALA A 253 22.32 1.47 -6.83
CA ALA A 253 22.18 0.28 -7.68
C ALA A 253 20.92 0.33 -8.55
N ARG A 254 19.95 1.18 -8.19
CA ARG A 254 18.70 1.34 -8.95
C ARG A 254 18.86 2.35 -10.09
N THR A 255 18.38 1.97 -11.26
CA THR A 255 18.30 2.86 -12.43
C THR A 255 16.90 3.44 -12.51
N ILE A 256 16.74 4.70 -12.09
CA ILE A 256 15.47 5.40 -12.05
C ILE A 256 15.50 6.57 -13.02
N THR A 257 14.49 6.70 -13.87
CA THR A 257 14.45 7.81 -14.82
C THR A 257 14.12 9.13 -14.13
N PRO A 258 14.58 10.28 -14.64
CA PRO A 258 14.28 11.61 -14.07
C PRO A 258 12.77 11.86 -13.86
N ALA A 259 11.92 11.38 -14.76
CA ALA A 259 10.47 11.52 -14.64
C ALA A 259 9.91 10.75 -13.43
N VAL A 260 10.40 9.54 -13.19
CA VAL A 260 10.01 8.72 -12.03
C VAL A 260 10.56 9.33 -10.74
N VAL A 261 11.79 9.87 -10.75
CA VAL A 261 12.37 10.59 -9.61
C VAL A 261 11.48 11.78 -9.21
N HIS A 262 11.10 12.60 -10.19
CA HIS A 262 10.22 13.75 -9.96
C HIS A 262 8.85 13.33 -9.40
N ALA A 263 8.25 12.28 -9.97
CA ALA A 263 6.98 11.75 -9.49
C ALA A 263 7.07 11.20 -8.06
N ALA A 264 8.20 10.53 -7.72
CA ALA A 264 8.44 10.00 -6.38
C ALA A 264 8.58 11.11 -5.33
N HIS A 265 9.34 12.16 -5.64
CA HIS A 265 9.43 13.33 -4.76
C HIS A 265 8.09 14.06 -4.64
N ALA A 266 7.30 14.13 -5.72
CA ALA A 266 5.97 14.73 -5.67
C ALA A 266 5.01 13.90 -4.80
N ALA A 267 5.10 12.57 -4.84
CA ALA A 267 4.30 11.70 -3.97
C ALA A 267 4.68 11.84 -2.49
N LEU A 268 5.99 11.98 -2.18
CA LEU A 268 6.45 12.27 -0.81
C LEU A 268 5.93 13.62 -0.32
N ALA A 269 6.10 14.69 -1.11
CA ALA A 269 5.65 16.03 -0.74
C ALA A 269 4.12 16.18 -0.68
N GLY A 270 3.38 15.31 -1.37
CA GLY A 270 1.91 15.28 -1.36
C GLY A 270 1.30 14.42 -0.27
N ALA A 271 2.12 13.66 0.47
CA ALA A 271 1.66 12.85 1.58
C ALA A 271 1.56 13.71 2.86
N ASP A 272 0.53 13.45 3.67
CA ASP A 272 0.35 14.12 4.97
C ASP A 272 1.25 13.42 6.01
N LEU A 273 2.53 13.81 6.03
CA LEU A 273 3.58 13.22 6.87
C LEU A 273 4.16 14.27 7.81
N ASP A 274 4.41 13.88 9.06
CA ASP A 274 5.24 14.66 9.96
C ASP A 274 6.71 14.43 9.63
N PRO A 275 7.50 15.48 9.27
CA PRO A 275 8.93 15.33 9.01
C PRO A 275 9.70 14.69 10.17
N ALA A 276 9.22 14.82 11.42
CA ALA A 276 9.86 14.21 12.59
C ALA A 276 9.76 12.68 12.62
N GLU A 277 8.87 12.10 11.83
CA GLU A 277 8.70 10.63 11.72
C GLU A 277 9.57 10.00 10.63
N LEU A 278 10.27 10.83 9.83
CA LEU A 278 11.14 10.36 8.77
C LEU A 278 12.61 10.65 9.10
N GLU A 279 13.45 9.62 9.09
CA GLU A 279 14.90 9.80 9.26
C GLU A 279 15.49 10.47 8.01
N PRO A 280 16.21 11.62 8.15
CA PRO A 280 16.81 12.30 7.02
C PRO A 280 17.80 11.40 6.26
N PRO A 281 17.71 11.29 4.92
CA PRO A 281 18.59 10.43 4.16
C PRO A 281 19.99 11.02 4.03
N ALA A 282 21.04 10.18 4.18
CA ALA A 282 22.42 10.60 3.92
C ALA A 282 22.69 10.91 2.44
N ARG A 283 21.88 10.33 1.53
CA ARG A 283 21.96 10.53 0.09
C ARG A 283 20.57 10.69 -0.50
N VAL A 284 20.48 11.49 -1.54
CA VAL A 284 19.23 11.75 -2.28
C VAL A 284 19.44 11.58 -3.78
N ARG A 285 18.37 11.37 -4.51
CA ARG A 285 18.43 11.31 -5.98
C ARG A 285 18.07 12.65 -6.57
N ALA A 286 19.01 13.22 -7.31
CA ALA A 286 18.83 14.49 -8.00
C ALA A 286 17.88 14.37 -9.20
N MET A 287 17.44 15.50 -9.73
CA MET A 287 16.56 15.60 -10.90
C MET A 287 17.15 15.00 -12.17
N THR A 288 18.48 14.79 -12.22
CA THR A 288 19.16 14.08 -13.32
C THR A 288 18.99 12.56 -13.28
N GLY A 289 18.55 12.02 -12.13
CA GLY A 289 18.52 10.59 -11.85
C GLY A 289 19.76 10.06 -11.12
N ASP A 290 20.78 10.90 -10.88
CA ASP A 290 21.99 10.54 -10.16
C ASP A 290 21.76 10.60 -8.64
N VAL A 291 22.44 9.74 -7.89
CA VAL A 291 22.44 9.77 -6.41
C VAL A 291 23.61 10.63 -5.94
N VAL A 292 23.33 11.56 -5.04
CA VAL A 292 24.32 12.49 -4.46
C VAL A 292 24.20 12.52 -2.94
N ASP A 293 25.26 12.97 -2.28
CA ASP A 293 25.24 13.18 -0.83
C ASP A 293 24.27 14.34 -0.50
N ALA A 294 23.45 14.17 0.54
CA ALA A 294 22.44 15.15 0.93
C ALA A 294 23.04 16.53 1.25
N GLU A 295 24.26 16.58 1.82
CA GLU A 295 24.98 17.81 2.12
C GLU A 295 25.24 18.70 0.88
N LEU A 296 25.31 18.09 -0.32
CA LEU A 296 25.54 18.76 -1.59
C LEU A 296 24.23 19.08 -2.32
N ALA A 297 23.13 18.52 -1.88
CA ALA A 297 21.82 18.66 -2.53
C ALA A 297 21.05 19.87 -2.00
N MET A 298 20.10 20.34 -2.79
CA MET A 298 19.13 21.38 -2.42
C MET A 298 17.83 21.18 -3.19
N VAL A 299 16.72 21.57 -2.60
CA VAL A 299 15.41 21.50 -3.25
C VAL A 299 15.22 22.72 -4.16
N LEU A 300 14.86 22.48 -5.40
CA LEU A 300 14.60 23.52 -6.38
C LEU A 300 13.23 24.16 -6.14
N ASP A 301 13.22 25.28 -5.44
CA ASP A 301 12.04 26.10 -5.13
C ASP A 301 11.80 27.21 -6.16
N ALA A 302 12.84 27.59 -6.89
CA ALA A 302 12.82 28.65 -7.90
C ALA A 302 13.35 28.10 -9.23
N PRO A 303 12.47 27.72 -10.20
CA PRO A 303 12.86 27.02 -11.42
C PRO A 303 13.93 27.72 -12.29
N TRP A 304 14.04 29.05 -12.22
CA TRP A 304 15.10 29.78 -12.91
C TRP A 304 16.50 29.50 -12.35
N LEU A 305 16.62 29.06 -11.10
CA LEU A 305 17.90 28.68 -10.50
C LEU A 305 18.51 27.45 -11.19
N ALA A 306 17.70 26.59 -11.82
CA ALA A 306 18.20 25.47 -12.64
C ALA A 306 19.04 25.91 -13.85
N ALA A 307 18.99 27.20 -14.25
CA ALA A 307 19.84 27.74 -15.31
C ALA A 307 21.27 28.07 -14.84
N VAL A 308 21.49 28.17 -13.52
CA VAL A 308 22.79 28.58 -12.93
C VAL A 308 23.36 27.54 -11.97
N LEU A 309 22.56 26.60 -11.50
CA LEU A 309 22.98 25.53 -10.58
C LEU A 309 23.16 24.20 -11.30
N PRO A 310 24.08 23.34 -10.82
CA PRO A 310 24.25 22.00 -11.38
C PRO A 310 23.00 21.16 -11.16
N ALA A 311 22.37 20.68 -12.23
CA ALA A 311 21.18 19.83 -12.13
C ALA A 311 21.38 18.56 -11.29
N ALA A 312 22.64 18.08 -11.17
CA ALA A 312 23.01 16.94 -10.34
C ALA A 312 22.95 17.23 -8.83
N GLN A 313 22.75 18.49 -8.41
CA GLN A 313 22.58 18.89 -7.01
C GLN A 313 21.14 19.31 -6.69
N LEU A 314 20.26 19.31 -7.69
CA LEU A 314 18.88 19.78 -7.52
C LEU A 314 17.93 18.61 -7.35
N VAL A 315 17.11 18.70 -6.33
CA VAL A 315 15.98 17.80 -6.05
C VAL A 315 14.70 18.54 -6.39
N SER A 316 13.75 17.91 -7.05
CA SER A 316 12.50 18.55 -7.46
C SER A 316 11.34 17.56 -7.47
N GLY A 317 10.14 18.03 -7.09
CA GLY A 317 8.89 17.28 -7.10
C GLY A 317 7.94 17.78 -6.02
N GLY A 318 6.67 18.02 -6.37
CA GLY A 318 5.66 18.50 -5.45
C GLY A 318 5.91 19.91 -4.90
N GLU A 319 5.45 20.15 -3.68
CA GLU A 319 5.63 21.41 -2.96
C GLU A 319 7.05 21.47 -2.39
N PRO A 320 7.86 22.51 -2.76
CA PRO A 320 9.28 22.53 -2.40
C PRO A 320 9.58 22.61 -0.91
N GLY A 321 8.79 23.39 -0.14
CA GLY A 321 8.98 23.55 1.30
C GLY A 321 8.77 22.22 2.02
N THR A 322 7.64 21.55 1.77
CA THR A 322 7.33 20.23 2.34
C THR A 322 8.40 19.20 1.98
N LEU A 323 8.86 19.19 0.72
CA LEU A 323 9.93 18.27 0.30
C LEU A 323 11.25 18.56 1.01
N ALA A 324 11.59 19.84 1.20
CA ALA A 324 12.77 20.28 1.93
C ALA A 324 12.74 19.82 3.40
N ASP A 325 11.62 20.02 4.07
CA ASP A 325 11.41 19.60 5.44
C ASP A 325 11.48 18.07 5.61
N LEU A 326 10.84 17.31 4.71
CA LEU A 326 10.84 15.84 4.76
C LEU A 326 12.22 15.21 4.52
N LEU A 327 13.05 15.84 3.68
CA LEU A 327 14.38 15.33 3.34
C LEU A 327 15.52 16.01 4.12
N ASP A 328 15.21 16.96 4.98
CA ASP A 328 16.16 17.83 5.70
C ASP A 328 17.17 18.49 4.73
N LEU A 329 16.65 19.06 3.64
CA LEU A 329 17.46 19.72 2.61
C LEU A 329 17.16 21.22 2.59
N PRO A 330 18.18 22.09 2.32
CA PRO A 330 17.93 23.50 2.14
C PRO A 330 17.20 23.80 0.82
N LEU A 331 16.43 24.88 0.80
CA LEU A 331 15.92 25.44 -0.45
C LEU A 331 17.06 26.06 -1.28
N ALA A 332 17.00 25.92 -2.60
CA ALA A 332 18.03 26.45 -3.48
C ALA A 332 18.11 27.98 -3.39
N SER A 333 17.00 28.68 -3.23
CA SER A 333 16.96 30.14 -3.06
C SER A 333 17.62 30.62 -1.75
N GLU A 334 17.67 29.79 -0.72
CA GLU A 334 18.33 30.11 0.56
C GLU A 334 19.85 29.94 0.52
N ARG A 335 20.31 28.98 -0.28
CA ARG A 335 21.75 28.63 -0.40
C ARG A 335 22.49 29.52 -1.37
N VAL A 336 21.81 30.11 -2.35
CA VAL A 336 22.45 30.88 -3.42
C VAL A 336 21.77 32.21 -3.64
N ALA A 337 22.59 33.25 -3.77
CA ALA A 337 22.16 34.61 -4.09
C ALA A 337 22.83 35.07 -5.40
N PRO A 338 22.32 34.69 -6.57
CA PRO A 338 22.88 35.10 -7.83
C PRO A 338 22.61 36.60 -8.13
N GLU A 339 23.56 37.26 -8.80
CA GLU A 339 23.45 38.67 -9.20
C GLU A 339 22.91 38.82 -10.61
N LEU A 340 21.80 39.50 -10.76
CA LEU A 340 21.26 39.85 -12.07
C LEU A 340 22.04 41.03 -12.67
N LEU A 341 22.68 40.83 -13.84
CA LEU A 341 23.63 41.78 -14.39
C LEU A 341 22.99 42.86 -15.32
N ASP A 342 21.95 42.52 -16.03
CA ASP A 342 21.42 43.34 -17.15
C ASP A 342 20.09 44.08 -16.76
N THR A 343 19.94 44.50 -15.52
CA THR A 343 18.71 45.08 -15.01
C THR A 343 18.25 46.38 -15.67
N GLY A 344 19.18 47.20 -16.19
CA GLY A 344 18.89 48.50 -16.79
C GLY A 344 18.45 48.49 -18.26
N ALA A 345 18.67 47.40 -18.98
CA ALA A 345 18.50 47.34 -20.45
C ALA A 345 17.11 46.82 -20.91
N GLY A 346 16.24 46.35 -19.97
CA GLY A 346 14.96 45.71 -20.31
C GLY A 346 13.84 46.73 -20.60
N ARG A 347 13.00 46.40 -21.58
CA ARG A 347 11.77 47.11 -21.92
C ARG A 347 10.61 46.55 -21.09
N THR A 348 9.85 47.43 -20.40
CA THR A 348 8.63 47.00 -19.71
C THR A 348 7.51 46.74 -20.72
N VAL A 349 6.89 45.54 -20.65
CA VAL A 349 5.81 45.11 -21.53
C VAL A 349 4.73 44.41 -20.70
N ARG A 350 3.46 44.59 -21.06
CA ARG A 350 2.39 43.78 -20.42
C ARG A 350 2.38 42.41 -21.04
N TRP A 351 2.07 41.41 -20.20
CA TRP A 351 1.94 40.03 -20.68
C TRP A 351 0.93 39.88 -21.81
N ALA A 352 -0.22 40.57 -21.70
CA ALA A 352 -1.28 40.56 -22.71
C ALA A 352 -0.90 41.21 -24.07
N GLU A 353 0.21 41.95 -24.15
CA GLU A 353 0.72 42.56 -25.39
C GLU A 353 1.63 41.60 -26.17
N LEU A 354 2.04 40.48 -25.58
CA LEU A 354 2.90 39.48 -26.18
C LEU A 354 2.08 38.40 -26.89
N VAL A 355 1.98 38.45 -28.21
CA VAL A 355 1.12 37.53 -28.98
C VAL A 355 1.50 36.07 -28.77
N GLU A 356 2.78 35.76 -28.66
CA GLU A 356 3.29 34.42 -28.39
C GLU A 356 2.87 33.89 -27.02
N VAL A 357 2.85 34.73 -26.00
CA VAL A 357 2.38 34.37 -24.66
C VAL A 357 0.88 34.08 -24.66
N VAL A 358 0.09 35.01 -25.27
CA VAL A 358 -1.35 34.86 -25.40
C VAL A 358 -1.72 33.56 -26.12
N ALA A 359 -1.01 33.28 -27.24
CA ALA A 359 -1.27 32.09 -28.04
C ALA A 359 -0.96 30.80 -27.28
N VAL A 360 0.16 30.73 -26.52
CA VAL A 360 0.57 29.54 -25.78
C VAL A 360 -0.34 29.34 -24.55
N CYS A 361 -0.69 30.40 -23.81
CA CYS A 361 -1.62 30.30 -22.69
C CYS A 361 -2.98 29.81 -23.16
N ALA A 362 -3.52 30.35 -24.28
CA ALA A 362 -4.79 29.89 -24.85
C ALA A 362 -4.74 28.41 -25.28
N ALA A 363 -3.65 27.97 -25.93
CA ALA A 363 -3.45 26.59 -26.35
C ALA A 363 -3.36 25.62 -25.14
N ALA A 364 -2.81 26.09 -24.02
CA ALA A 364 -2.68 25.33 -22.76
C ALA A 364 -3.91 25.42 -21.84
N GLY A 365 -4.93 26.20 -22.20
CA GLY A 365 -6.11 26.45 -21.34
C GLY A 365 -5.78 27.26 -20.09
N LEU A 366 -4.71 28.08 -20.12
CA LEU A 366 -4.24 28.90 -19.03
C LEU A 366 -4.64 30.36 -19.21
N ALA A 367 -4.90 31.07 -18.12
CA ALA A 367 -5.05 32.52 -18.16
C ALA A 367 -3.68 33.19 -18.40
N VAL A 368 -3.66 34.28 -19.19
CA VAL A 368 -2.46 35.08 -19.34
C VAL A 368 -2.13 35.73 -17.98
N PRO A 369 -0.84 35.74 -17.54
CA PRO A 369 -0.47 36.39 -16.28
C PRO A 369 -0.83 37.86 -16.27
N ASP A 370 -1.24 38.36 -15.13
CA ASP A 370 -1.50 39.80 -14.94
C ASP A 370 -0.22 40.62 -14.80
N GLY A 371 -0.29 41.94 -15.13
CA GLY A 371 0.80 42.86 -14.92
C GLY A 371 1.81 42.92 -16.06
N THR A 372 3.09 43.18 -15.71
CA THR A 372 4.17 43.47 -16.65
C THR A 372 5.39 42.60 -16.36
N LEU A 373 6.21 42.43 -17.43
CA LEU A 373 7.57 41.88 -17.31
C LEU A 373 8.57 42.86 -17.90
N ARG A 374 9.85 42.65 -17.61
CA ARG A 374 10.96 43.30 -18.29
C ARG A 374 11.50 42.37 -19.38
N LEU A 375 11.27 42.73 -20.62
CA LEU A 375 11.75 42.00 -21.81
C LEU A 375 13.15 42.47 -22.17
N HIS A 376 14.08 41.53 -22.30
CA HIS A 376 15.49 41.75 -22.62
C HIS A 376 15.88 41.07 -23.93
N GLU A 377 16.85 41.63 -24.64
CA GLU A 377 17.51 40.94 -25.76
C GLU A 377 18.54 39.90 -25.25
N LYS A 378 19.18 40.20 -24.10
CA LYS A 378 20.10 39.32 -23.40
C LYS A 378 19.88 39.48 -21.92
N LEU A 379 19.87 38.35 -21.23
CA LEU A 379 19.73 38.33 -19.80
C LEU A 379 20.81 37.41 -19.21
N ARG A 380 21.59 37.95 -18.28
CA ARG A 380 22.68 37.23 -17.65
C ARG A 380 22.60 37.35 -16.14
N VAL A 381 22.99 36.27 -15.49
CA VAL A 381 23.05 36.14 -14.03
C VAL A 381 24.44 35.67 -13.66
N ARG A 382 25.07 36.31 -12.69
CA ARG A 382 26.36 35.89 -12.13
C ARG A 382 26.17 35.01 -10.92
N HIS A 383 26.76 33.82 -10.97
CA HIS A 383 26.80 32.90 -9.83
C HIS A 383 28.19 32.25 -9.75
N GLY A 384 28.80 32.20 -8.56
CA GLY A 384 30.13 31.60 -8.38
C GLY A 384 31.24 32.21 -9.24
N GLY A 385 31.13 33.50 -9.60
CA GLY A 385 32.07 34.18 -10.45
C GLY A 385 31.88 33.93 -11.97
N THR A 386 30.88 33.15 -12.35
CA THR A 386 30.55 32.82 -13.76
C THR A 386 29.26 33.51 -14.18
N ASP A 387 29.26 34.07 -15.44
CA ASP A 387 28.08 34.68 -16.02
C ASP A 387 27.30 33.65 -16.84
N HIS A 388 26.04 33.41 -16.46
CA HIS A 388 25.13 32.48 -17.11
C HIS A 388 24.07 33.23 -17.92
N ALA A 389 23.86 32.83 -19.18
CA ALA A 389 22.71 33.28 -19.93
C ALA A 389 21.45 32.56 -19.49
N VAL A 390 20.40 33.30 -19.14
CA VAL A 390 19.16 32.70 -18.60
C VAL A 390 17.95 33.10 -19.45
N PRO A 391 16.96 32.22 -19.63
CA PRO A 391 15.75 32.51 -20.40
C PRO A 391 14.82 33.50 -19.68
N PHE A 392 14.76 33.40 -18.34
CA PHE A 392 14.06 34.36 -17.50
C PHE A 392 14.65 34.32 -16.07
N TRP A 393 14.30 35.34 -15.30
CA TRP A 393 14.70 35.51 -13.89
C TRP A 393 13.63 36.26 -13.12
N VAL A 394 13.34 35.85 -11.92
CA VAL A 394 12.44 36.55 -11.01
C VAL A 394 13.27 37.12 -9.86
N THR A 395 13.17 38.42 -9.64
CA THR A 395 13.88 39.09 -8.54
C THR A 395 13.14 38.84 -7.20
N PRO A 396 13.80 39.05 -6.04
CA PRO A 396 13.13 38.93 -4.72
C PRO A 396 11.87 39.81 -4.58
N GLU A 397 11.81 40.94 -5.32
CA GLU A 397 10.65 41.86 -5.31
C GLU A 397 9.54 41.39 -6.26
N GLY A 398 9.69 40.19 -6.90
CA GLY A 398 8.71 39.62 -7.81
C GLY A 398 8.74 40.18 -9.24
N THR A 399 9.76 41.00 -9.60
CA THR A 399 9.87 41.48 -10.97
C THR A 399 10.38 40.38 -11.88
N VAL A 400 9.63 40.08 -12.96
CA VAL A 400 10.01 39.09 -13.95
C VAL A 400 10.84 39.76 -15.05
N HIS A 401 12.05 39.27 -15.28
CA HIS A 401 12.94 39.60 -16.40
C HIS A 401 12.98 38.40 -17.35
N ALA A 402 12.82 38.58 -18.66
CA ALA A 402 12.83 37.49 -19.61
C ALA A 402 13.46 37.84 -20.96
N THR A 403 14.21 36.89 -21.54
CA THR A 403 14.52 36.81 -22.97
C THR A 403 13.57 35.84 -23.66
N ASP A 404 13.00 34.90 -22.93
CA ASP A 404 11.96 33.96 -23.35
C ASP A 404 10.69 34.20 -22.52
N PRO A 405 9.80 35.08 -22.96
CA PRO A 405 8.60 35.44 -22.18
C PRO A 405 7.58 34.29 -22.10
N VAL A 406 7.63 33.32 -23.03
CA VAL A 406 6.73 32.18 -23.01
C VAL A 406 7.06 31.27 -21.84
N ARG A 407 8.33 30.93 -21.62
CA ARG A 407 8.77 30.15 -20.44
C ARG A 407 8.44 30.85 -19.12
N ALA A 408 8.67 32.16 -19.08
CA ALA A 408 8.37 32.96 -17.90
C ALA A 408 6.86 33.01 -17.61
N ALA A 409 6.01 33.10 -18.63
CA ALA A 409 4.55 33.08 -18.49
C ALA A 409 4.04 31.74 -18.00
N LEU A 410 4.49 30.62 -18.57
CA LEU A 410 4.11 29.27 -18.14
C LEU A 410 4.49 29.02 -16.68
N PHE A 411 5.65 29.51 -16.25
CA PHE A 411 6.05 29.49 -14.84
C PHE A 411 5.10 30.31 -13.97
N SER A 412 4.78 31.55 -14.35
CA SER A 412 3.89 32.41 -13.58
C SER A 412 2.48 31.84 -13.44
N CYS A 413 1.97 31.15 -14.48
CA CYS A 413 0.68 30.45 -14.44
C CYS A 413 0.70 29.24 -13.49
N ALA A 414 1.82 28.51 -13.42
CA ALA A 414 1.95 27.33 -12.54
C ALA A 414 1.98 27.72 -11.05
N GLN A 415 2.49 28.90 -10.72
CA GLN A 415 2.52 29.43 -9.34
C GLN A 415 1.14 29.91 -8.84
N HIS A 416 0.20 30.22 -9.73
CA HIS A 416 -1.13 30.67 -9.40
C HIS A 416 -2.18 29.82 -10.15
N PRO A 417 -2.36 28.53 -9.78
CA PRO A 417 -3.41 27.74 -10.37
C PRO A 417 -4.75 28.37 -9.99
N MET A 418 -5.46 28.92 -10.97
CA MET A 418 -6.83 29.38 -10.78
C MET A 418 -7.65 28.21 -10.27
N GLY A 419 -8.22 28.35 -9.06
CA GLY A 419 -9.16 27.37 -8.52
C GLY A 419 -10.33 27.15 -9.49
N PRO A 420 -10.89 25.93 -9.59
CA PRO A 420 -12.06 25.66 -10.43
C PRO A 420 -13.28 26.37 -9.82
N GLY A 421 -13.69 27.48 -10.43
CA GLY A 421 -14.94 28.11 -10.00
C GLY A 421 -15.00 29.60 -10.22
N ASN A 422 -15.36 30.01 -11.42
CA ASN A 422 -16.43 31.00 -11.70
C ASN A 422 -16.63 31.11 -13.22
N THR A 423 -17.38 30.17 -13.78
CA THR A 423 -18.18 30.45 -14.99
C THR A 423 -19.48 31.05 -14.49
N ALA A 424 -19.63 32.36 -14.59
CA ALA A 424 -20.91 33.04 -14.57
C ALA A 424 -21.62 32.87 -15.90
#